data_8016f6a7bd53d399e1c2748c2e7753d3
#
_entry.id   8016f6a7bd53d399e1c2748c2e7753d3
#
_cell.length_a   1.000
_cell.length_b   1.000
_cell.length_c   1.000
_cell.angle_alpha   90.00
_cell.angle_beta   90.00
_cell.angle_gamma   90.00
#
_symmetry.space_group_name_H-M   'P 1'
#
loop_
_entity.id
_entity.type
_entity.pdbx_description
1 polymer ?
#
loop_
_entity_poly.entity_id
_entity_poly.type
_entity_poly.pdbx_seq_one_letter_code
_entity_poly.pdbx_strand_id
1 'polypeptide(L)'
;MIDHIEEGNKVHFIDGTSKVVDAIILCTGYLHYFPFLGDDLKLKTNNCLWPLGIYKGIFWVDNPKMMYIGMQDQFYTFNMFDAQGWYARDVIMGKIPLPSKEEMLKNNQEWKDREEKLETDEDMIRFQGDYTKELIEATDYPTFDIEGVNQTFLEWEHHKHDDIMGYRNNSYKSLMTGNVAPKHHTCLLYTSPSPRD
;
A
#
# COMPACT_ATOMS: atom_id res chain seq x y z
N MET A 1 -17.46 -14.06 0.65
CA MET A 1 -16.25 -14.91 0.42
C MET A 1 -16.73 -16.30 0.03
N ILE A 2 -15.99 -17.01 -0.85
CA ILE A 2 -16.30 -18.40 -1.21
C ILE A 2 -15.89 -19.29 -0.04
N ASP A 3 -16.79 -20.20 0.33
CA ASP A 3 -16.55 -21.26 1.33
C ASP A 3 -15.99 -22.51 0.62
N HIS A 4 -16.79 -23.09 -0.27
CA HIS A 4 -16.35 -24.24 -1.08
C HIS A 4 -17.09 -24.30 -2.42
N ILE A 5 -16.63 -25.20 -3.31
CA ILE A 5 -17.24 -25.47 -4.61
C ILE A 5 -17.69 -26.92 -4.63
N GLU A 6 -18.95 -27.16 -5.00
CA GLU A 6 -19.59 -28.46 -5.15
C GLU A 6 -19.60 -28.90 -6.62
N GLU A 7 -19.78 -30.19 -6.87
CA GLU A 7 -20.00 -30.71 -8.22
C GLU A 7 -21.16 -29.98 -8.93
N GLY A 8 -21.03 -29.72 -10.24
CA GLY A 8 -22.03 -28.98 -11.01
C GLY A 8 -21.83 -27.45 -10.93
N ASN A 9 -20.60 -27.00 -10.66
CA ASN A 9 -20.21 -25.58 -10.65
C ASN A 9 -20.99 -24.73 -9.63
N LYS A 10 -21.48 -25.34 -8.56
CA LYS A 10 -22.19 -24.64 -7.51
C LYS A 10 -21.23 -24.12 -6.46
N VAL A 11 -21.18 -22.81 -6.31
CA VAL A 11 -20.34 -22.10 -5.33
C VAL A 11 -21.16 -21.79 -4.09
N HIS A 12 -20.62 -22.14 -2.93
CA HIS A 12 -21.18 -21.83 -1.63
C HIS A 12 -20.38 -20.68 -0.99
N PHE A 13 -21.09 -19.74 -0.38
CA PHE A 13 -20.49 -18.58 0.29
C PHE A 13 -20.62 -18.71 1.80
N ILE A 14 -19.70 -18.06 2.54
CA ILE A 14 -19.65 -18.09 4.00
C ILE A 14 -20.90 -17.50 4.67
N ASP A 15 -21.71 -16.74 3.96
CA ASP A 15 -23.02 -16.22 4.42
C ASP A 15 -24.16 -17.24 4.28
N GLY A 16 -23.86 -18.47 3.88
CA GLY A 16 -24.81 -19.56 3.68
C GLY A 16 -25.55 -19.55 2.33
N THR A 17 -25.27 -18.57 1.47
CA THR A 17 -25.87 -18.53 0.12
C THR A 17 -25.11 -19.44 -0.85
N SER A 18 -25.73 -19.77 -1.98
CA SER A 18 -25.06 -20.52 -3.04
C SER A 18 -25.52 -20.08 -4.43
N LYS A 19 -24.63 -20.23 -5.42
CA LYS A 19 -24.93 -19.88 -6.82
C LYS A 19 -24.19 -20.82 -7.78
N VAL A 20 -24.86 -21.20 -8.87
CA VAL A 20 -24.21 -21.88 -10.00
C VAL A 20 -23.52 -20.82 -10.85
N VAL A 21 -22.25 -21.03 -11.21
CA VAL A 21 -21.43 -20.09 -11.99
C VAL A 21 -20.74 -20.81 -13.13
N ASP A 22 -20.54 -20.13 -14.25
CA ASP A 22 -19.85 -20.66 -15.42
C ASP A 22 -18.32 -20.49 -15.34
N ALA A 23 -17.87 -19.46 -14.63
CA ALA A 23 -16.46 -19.13 -14.46
C ALA A 23 -16.18 -18.43 -13.12
N ILE A 24 -14.97 -18.62 -12.62
CA ILE A 24 -14.43 -17.89 -11.46
C ILE A 24 -13.14 -17.23 -11.89
N ILE A 25 -13.07 -15.90 -11.71
CA ILE A 25 -11.86 -15.12 -11.95
C ILE A 25 -11.20 -14.83 -10.61
N LEU A 26 -9.98 -15.32 -10.41
CA LEU A 26 -9.21 -15.11 -9.17
C LEU A 26 -8.43 -13.80 -9.26
N CYS A 27 -8.89 -12.80 -8.51
CA CYS A 27 -8.21 -11.49 -8.36
C CYS A 27 -7.62 -11.38 -6.95
N THR A 28 -6.86 -12.37 -6.52
CA THR A 28 -6.37 -12.52 -5.14
C THR A 28 -5.05 -11.80 -4.85
N GLY A 29 -4.56 -10.98 -5.78
CA GLY A 29 -3.30 -10.25 -5.66
C GLY A 29 -2.07 -11.13 -5.85
N TYR A 30 -0.95 -10.67 -5.29
CA TYR A 30 0.36 -11.28 -5.48
C TYR A 30 1.00 -11.65 -4.15
N LEU A 31 1.85 -12.67 -4.18
CA LEU A 31 2.77 -12.97 -3.08
C LEU A 31 4.11 -12.29 -3.35
N HIS A 32 4.76 -11.83 -2.29
CA HIS A 32 6.12 -11.34 -2.38
C HIS A 32 7.04 -12.49 -2.77
N TYR A 33 7.78 -12.34 -3.87
CA TYR A 33 8.66 -13.38 -4.38
C TYR A 33 10.02 -12.80 -4.80
N PHE A 34 11.06 -13.14 -4.05
CA PHE A 34 12.43 -12.66 -4.26
C PHE A 34 13.39 -13.83 -4.42
N PRO A 35 13.40 -14.54 -5.58
CA PRO A 35 14.19 -15.75 -5.76
C PRO A 35 15.71 -15.51 -5.73
N PHE A 36 16.14 -14.28 -5.94
CA PHE A 36 17.53 -13.85 -5.93
C PHE A 36 18.08 -13.49 -4.54
N LEU A 37 17.24 -13.46 -3.50
CA LEU A 37 17.65 -13.20 -2.13
C LEU A 37 17.87 -14.49 -1.35
N GLY A 38 18.82 -14.48 -0.42
CA GLY A 38 18.96 -15.51 0.62
C GLY A 38 17.73 -15.58 1.52
N ASP A 39 17.46 -16.75 2.11
CA ASP A 39 16.24 -16.97 2.90
C ASP A 39 16.17 -16.12 4.18
N ASP A 40 17.31 -15.68 4.67
CA ASP A 40 17.49 -14.78 5.82
C ASP A 40 17.14 -13.31 5.48
N LEU A 41 17.08 -12.96 4.20
CA LEU A 41 16.75 -11.61 3.72
C LEU A 41 15.38 -11.52 3.05
N LYS A 42 14.71 -12.65 2.82
CA LYS A 42 13.41 -12.66 2.12
C LYS A 42 12.28 -12.21 3.02
N LEU A 43 11.53 -11.21 2.56
CA LEU A 43 10.24 -10.87 3.14
C LEU A 43 9.28 -12.06 2.98
N LYS A 44 8.70 -12.52 4.09
CA LYS A 44 7.83 -13.71 4.17
C LYS A 44 6.39 -13.37 4.52
N THR A 45 6.01 -12.10 4.43
CA THR A 45 4.65 -11.64 4.73
C THR A 45 3.82 -11.57 3.47
N ASN A 46 2.50 -11.76 3.62
CA ASN A 46 1.55 -11.39 2.59
C ASN A 46 1.48 -9.86 2.45
N ASN A 47 0.82 -9.38 1.39
CA ASN A 47 0.52 -7.97 1.26
C ASN A 47 -0.29 -7.50 2.47
N CYS A 48 0.22 -6.49 3.17
CA CYS A 48 -0.37 -5.91 4.38
C CYS A 48 0.12 -4.47 4.55
N LEU A 49 -0.59 -3.69 5.37
CA LEU A 49 -0.22 -2.30 5.62
C LEU A 49 1.08 -2.20 6.43
N TRP A 50 1.34 -3.17 7.33
CA TRP A 50 2.56 -3.19 8.14
C TRP A 50 3.24 -4.56 8.15
N PRO A 51 4.22 -4.80 7.29
CA PRO A 51 4.99 -6.05 7.30
C PRO A 51 5.92 -6.12 8.50
N LEU A 52 5.88 -7.24 9.23
CA LEU A 52 6.77 -7.48 10.36
C LEU A 52 8.23 -7.68 9.91
N GLY A 53 9.17 -7.31 10.78
CA GLY A 53 10.60 -7.46 10.54
C GLY A 53 11.23 -6.34 9.72
N ILE A 54 10.47 -5.31 9.35
CA ILE A 54 10.96 -4.15 8.59
C ILE A 54 10.72 -2.87 9.41
N TYR A 55 11.78 -2.39 10.08
CA TYR A 55 11.72 -1.13 10.82
C TYR A 55 11.40 0.06 9.90
N LYS A 56 10.45 0.89 10.32
CA LYS A 56 9.92 2.01 9.54
C LYS A 56 9.43 1.60 8.13
N GLY A 57 9.02 0.32 7.96
CA GLY A 57 8.64 -0.18 6.64
C GLY A 57 9.79 -0.18 5.61
N ILE A 58 11.03 0.02 6.05
CA ILE A 58 12.21 0.24 5.20
C ILE A 58 13.33 -0.74 5.50
N PHE A 59 13.81 -0.78 6.76
CA PHE A 59 15.04 -1.48 7.14
C PHE A 59 14.76 -2.87 7.66
N TRP A 60 15.40 -3.89 7.05
CA TRP A 60 15.35 -5.24 7.57
C TRP A 60 16.01 -5.30 8.94
N VAL A 61 15.26 -5.65 9.98
CA VAL A 61 15.70 -5.53 11.38
C VAL A 61 16.92 -6.41 11.68
N ASP A 62 17.00 -7.60 11.09
CA ASP A 62 18.14 -8.52 11.28
C ASP A 62 19.39 -8.11 10.51
N ASN A 63 19.24 -7.33 9.44
CA ASN A 63 20.33 -6.75 8.66
C ASN A 63 19.93 -5.42 8.06
N PRO A 64 20.07 -4.29 8.76
CA PRO A 64 19.62 -2.98 8.29
C PRO A 64 20.36 -2.43 7.06
N LYS A 65 21.36 -3.13 6.54
CA LYS A 65 21.95 -2.85 5.21
C LYS A 65 21.03 -3.27 4.07
N MET A 66 20.09 -4.17 4.34
CA MET A 66 19.02 -4.53 3.42
C MET A 66 17.80 -3.64 3.68
N MET A 67 17.31 -3.01 2.62
CA MET A 67 16.17 -2.12 2.65
C MET A 67 15.11 -2.58 1.65
N TYR A 68 13.87 -2.50 2.07
CA TYR A 68 12.72 -2.71 1.22
C TYR A 68 11.96 -1.38 1.07
N ILE A 69 11.71 -0.92 -0.13
CA ILE A 69 10.93 0.27 -0.42
C ILE A 69 9.63 -0.14 -1.08
N GLY A 70 8.50 0.36 -0.57
CA GLY A 70 7.19 0.14 -1.19
C GLY A 70 6.61 -1.25 -0.97
N MET A 71 6.94 -1.93 0.14
CA MET A 71 6.47 -3.29 0.41
C MET A 71 5.16 -3.36 1.20
N GLN A 72 4.61 -2.22 1.59
CA GLN A 72 3.30 -2.15 2.23
C GLN A 72 2.18 -2.15 1.19
N ASP A 73 1.01 -2.69 1.55
CA ASP A 73 -0.24 -2.36 0.88
C ASP A 73 -0.53 -0.86 0.99
N GLN A 74 -1.13 -0.23 -0.02
CA GLN A 74 -0.93 1.21 -0.17
C GLN A 74 -2.12 1.97 -0.74
N PHE A 75 -2.40 3.09 -0.06
CA PHE A 75 -3.14 4.22 -0.60
C PHE A 75 -2.17 5.32 -1.09
N TYR A 76 -1.16 5.65 -0.30
CA TYR A 76 -0.22 6.77 -0.53
C TYR A 76 0.87 6.51 -1.58
N THR A 77 0.92 5.37 -2.22
CA THR A 77 1.87 4.95 -3.27
C THR A 77 3.17 5.79 -3.37
N PHE A 78 3.30 6.65 -4.39
CA PHE A 78 4.56 7.35 -4.71
C PHE A 78 5.01 8.31 -3.62
N ASN A 79 4.11 9.06 -2.98
CA ASN A 79 4.49 9.98 -1.90
C ASN A 79 5.10 9.23 -0.71
N MET A 80 4.56 8.05 -0.40
CA MET A 80 5.10 7.19 0.64
C MET A 80 6.46 6.61 0.24
N PHE A 81 6.63 6.16 -1.01
CA PHE A 81 7.91 5.63 -1.49
C PHE A 81 9.00 6.69 -1.50
N ASP A 82 8.68 7.90 -1.93
CA ASP A 82 9.60 9.03 -1.88
C ASP A 82 10.01 9.34 -0.44
N ALA A 83 9.04 9.41 0.49
CA ALA A 83 9.33 9.65 1.92
C ALA A 83 10.21 8.53 2.51
N GLN A 84 9.95 7.26 2.14
CA GLN A 84 10.81 6.13 2.51
C GLN A 84 12.23 6.28 1.95
N GLY A 85 12.36 6.66 0.68
CA GLY A 85 13.65 6.90 0.03
C GLY A 85 14.44 8.02 0.71
N TRP A 86 13.78 9.11 1.11
CA TRP A 86 14.40 10.23 1.82
C TRP A 86 14.86 9.82 3.22
N TYR A 87 14.02 9.09 3.95
CA TYR A 87 14.40 8.56 5.26
C TYR A 87 15.60 7.61 5.15
N ALA A 88 15.58 6.67 4.19
CA ALA A 88 16.68 5.76 3.92
C ALA A 88 17.97 6.52 3.57
N ARG A 89 17.88 7.56 2.71
CA ARG A 89 19.00 8.46 2.37
C ARG A 89 19.63 9.04 3.62
N ASP A 90 18.82 9.59 4.52
CA ASP A 90 19.34 10.31 5.68
C ASP A 90 19.94 9.35 6.73
N VAL A 91 19.43 8.11 6.81
CA VAL A 91 20.09 7.06 7.60
C VAL A 91 21.44 6.67 6.98
N ILE A 92 21.51 6.43 5.67
CA ILE A 92 22.75 6.08 4.95
C ILE A 92 23.82 7.20 5.11
N MET A 93 23.38 8.45 5.08
CA MET A 93 24.25 9.62 5.25
C MET A 93 24.62 9.89 6.72
N GLY A 94 24.12 9.11 7.67
CA GLY A 94 24.38 9.28 9.10
C GLY A 94 23.69 10.49 9.74
N LYS A 95 22.70 11.10 9.09
CA LYS A 95 21.90 12.18 9.65
C LYS A 95 20.87 11.67 10.66
N ILE A 96 20.30 10.50 10.39
CA ILE A 96 19.36 9.80 11.27
C ILE A 96 20.06 8.53 11.76
N PRO A 97 20.32 8.39 13.08
CA PRO A 97 20.86 7.16 13.61
C PRO A 97 19.78 6.06 13.63
N LEU A 98 20.15 4.83 13.28
CA LEU A 98 19.29 3.68 13.54
C LEU A 98 19.32 3.36 15.03
N PRO A 99 18.15 3.07 15.63
CA PRO A 99 18.08 2.64 17.02
C PRO A 99 18.60 1.21 17.21
N SER A 100 18.63 0.73 18.43
CA SER A 100 18.97 -0.67 18.74
C SER A 100 17.98 -1.64 18.08
N LYS A 101 18.39 -2.90 17.92
CA LYS A 101 17.50 -3.95 17.37
C LYS A 101 16.22 -4.10 18.18
N GLU A 102 16.35 -4.03 19.52
CA GLU A 102 15.21 -4.12 20.43
C GLU A 102 14.22 -2.97 20.23
N GLU A 103 14.70 -1.76 20.05
CA GLU A 103 13.87 -0.58 19.79
C GLU A 103 13.21 -0.66 18.40
N MET A 104 13.93 -1.16 17.39
CA MET A 104 13.37 -1.39 16.06
C MET A 104 12.23 -2.42 16.11
N LEU A 105 12.40 -3.52 16.82
CA LEU A 105 11.38 -4.55 16.99
C LEU A 105 10.18 -4.03 17.76
N LYS A 106 10.41 -3.25 18.83
CA LYS A 106 9.34 -2.63 19.62
C LYS A 106 8.49 -1.69 18.75
N ASN A 107 9.13 -0.78 18.01
CA ASN A 107 8.43 0.12 17.09
C ASN A 107 7.65 -0.66 16.03
N ASN A 108 8.25 -1.70 15.47
CA ASN A 108 7.59 -2.54 14.47
C ASN A 108 6.33 -3.23 15.03
N GLN A 109 6.39 -3.71 16.30
CA GLN A 109 5.23 -4.30 16.96
C GLN A 109 4.15 -3.25 17.29
N GLU A 110 4.52 -2.06 17.76
CA GLU A 110 3.57 -0.97 18.02
C GLU A 110 2.75 -0.60 16.78
N TRP A 111 3.38 -0.53 15.61
CA TRP A 111 2.70 -0.28 14.34
C TRP A 111 1.81 -1.47 13.93
N LYS A 112 2.27 -2.71 14.17
CA LYS A 112 1.47 -3.91 13.91
C LYS A 112 0.22 -3.97 14.78
N ASP A 113 0.36 -3.66 16.08
CA ASP A 113 -0.76 -3.60 17.03
C ASP A 113 -1.78 -2.50 16.65
N ARG A 114 -1.34 -1.44 15.97
CA ARG A 114 -2.23 -0.42 15.41
C ARG A 114 -2.96 -0.95 14.18
N GLU A 115 -2.24 -1.61 13.24
CA GLU A 115 -2.84 -2.22 12.05
C GLU A 115 -3.96 -3.21 12.40
N GLU A 116 -3.76 -4.04 13.43
CA GLU A 116 -4.72 -5.05 13.86
C GLU A 116 -6.04 -4.49 14.40
N LYS A 117 -6.08 -3.19 14.70
CA LYS A 117 -7.27 -2.48 15.18
C LYS A 117 -8.02 -1.71 14.09
N LEU A 118 -7.53 -1.76 12.86
CA LEU A 118 -8.16 -1.07 11.74
C LEU A 118 -9.38 -1.86 11.26
N GLU A 119 -10.51 -1.21 11.15
CA GLU A 119 -11.78 -1.84 10.77
C GLU A 119 -12.33 -1.32 9.43
N THR A 120 -11.96 -0.09 9.06
CA THR A 120 -12.51 0.60 7.89
C THR A 120 -11.42 1.07 6.93
N ASP A 121 -11.79 1.36 5.68
CA ASP A 121 -10.88 1.98 4.70
C ASP A 121 -10.39 3.34 5.20
N GLU A 122 -11.22 4.10 5.93
CA GLU A 122 -10.80 5.35 6.54
C GLU A 122 -9.67 5.14 7.56
N ASP A 123 -9.80 4.14 8.43
CA ASP A 123 -8.75 3.81 9.39
C ASP A 123 -7.43 3.45 8.69
N MET A 124 -7.51 2.67 7.60
CA MET A 124 -6.36 2.26 6.81
C MET A 124 -5.68 3.44 6.11
N ILE A 125 -6.47 4.34 5.52
CA ILE A 125 -5.96 5.56 4.87
C ILE A 125 -5.26 6.46 5.90
N ARG A 126 -5.89 6.70 7.05
CA ARG A 126 -5.32 7.52 8.14
C ARG A 126 -4.07 6.90 8.73
N PHE A 127 -4.05 5.59 8.90
CA PHE A 127 -2.87 4.85 9.34
C PHE A 127 -1.66 5.11 8.43
N GLN A 128 -1.85 5.04 7.10
CA GLN A 128 -0.78 5.34 6.15
C GLN A 128 -0.44 6.83 6.09
N GLY A 129 -1.41 7.70 6.29
CA GLY A 129 -1.19 9.13 6.44
C GLY A 129 -0.27 9.45 7.62
N ASP A 130 -0.56 8.87 8.79
CA ASP A 130 0.26 9.00 10.01
C ASP A 130 1.70 8.49 9.78
N TYR A 131 1.82 7.34 9.14
CA TYR A 131 3.13 6.77 8.82
C TYR A 131 3.92 7.65 7.86
N THR A 132 3.30 8.12 6.79
CA THR A 132 3.93 9.01 5.81
C THR A 132 4.35 10.32 6.47
N LYS A 133 3.49 10.88 7.34
CA LYS A 133 3.78 12.08 8.14
C LYS A 133 5.00 11.89 9.02
N GLU A 134 5.10 10.77 9.72
CA GLU A 134 6.26 10.47 10.59
C GLU A 134 7.58 10.46 9.81
N LEU A 135 7.60 9.91 8.59
CA LEU A 135 8.79 9.90 7.73
C LEU A 135 9.14 11.32 7.22
N ILE A 136 8.13 12.10 6.84
CA ILE A 136 8.31 13.47 6.35
C ILE A 136 8.86 14.36 7.47
N GLU A 137 8.30 14.29 8.67
CA GLU A 137 8.71 15.08 9.82
C GLU A 137 10.14 14.75 10.31
N ALA A 138 10.63 13.54 10.02
CA ALA A 138 11.98 13.11 10.37
C ALA A 138 13.05 13.57 9.35
N THR A 139 12.66 14.11 8.20
CA THR A 139 13.57 14.46 7.09
C THR A 139 13.32 15.88 6.60
N ASP A 140 14.07 16.30 5.58
CA ASP A 140 13.83 17.55 4.84
C ASP A 140 12.90 17.37 3.62
N TYR A 141 12.07 16.31 3.63
CA TYR A 141 11.06 16.09 2.58
C TYR A 141 10.06 17.27 2.55
N PRO A 142 9.66 17.74 1.36
CA PRO A 142 8.67 18.81 1.26
C PRO A 142 7.35 18.42 1.92
N THR A 143 6.89 19.22 2.86
CA THR A 143 5.62 19.01 3.55
C THR A 143 4.44 19.23 2.62
N PHE A 144 3.36 18.48 2.83
CA PHE A 144 2.09 18.65 2.15
C PHE A 144 0.92 18.36 3.12
N ASP A 145 -0.28 18.73 2.72
CA ASP A 145 -1.48 18.53 3.53
C ASP A 145 -1.90 17.06 3.59
N ILE A 146 -1.41 16.36 4.61
CA ILE A 146 -1.72 14.94 4.85
C ILE A 146 -3.22 14.72 5.05
N GLU A 147 -3.89 15.59 5.81
CA GLU A 147 -5.33 15.42 6.04
C GLU A 147 -6.13 15.65 4.75
N GLY A 148 -5.76 16.64 3.96
CA GLY A 148 -6.37 16.82 2.64
C GLY A 148 -6.15 15.63 1.70
N VAL A 149 -4.99 14.97 1.78
CA VAL A 149 -4.72 13.72 1.03
C VAL A 149 -5.59 12.59 1.56
N ASN A 150 -5.74 12.42 2.88
CA ASN A 150 -6.65 11.43 3.46
C ASN A 150 -8.08 11.61 2.94
N GLN A 151 -8.59 12.86 2.96
CA GLN A 151 -9.93 13.17 2.46
C GLN A 151 -10.07 12.86 0.96
N THR A 152 -9.05 13.15 0.16
CA THR A 152 -9.05 12.84 -1.28
C THR A 152 -9.10 11.33 -1.54
N PHE A 153 -8.40 10.52 -0.74
CA PHE A 153 -8.48 9.06 -0.84
C PHE A 153 -9.84 8.51 -0.39
N LEU A 154 -10.44 9.07 0.65
CA LEU A 154 -11.80 8.71 1.06
C LEU A 154 -12.82 9.02 -0.05
N GLU A 155 -12.73 10.20 -0.66
CA GLU A 155 -13.56 10.56 -1.80
C GLU A 155 -13.37 9.59 -2.97
N TRP A 156 -12.13 9.20 -3.25
CA TRP A 156 -11.80 8.23 -4.30
C TRP A 156 -12.40 6.84 -3.99
N GLU A 157 -12.33 6.36 -2.74
CA GLU A 157 -12.94 5.09 -2.34
C GLU A 157 -14.48 5.15 -2.45
N HIS A 158 -15.12 6.25 -2.06
CA HIS A 158 -16.56 6.43 -2.27
C HIS A 158 -16.93 6.35 -3.75
N HIS A 159 -16.23 7.07 -4.63
CA HIS A 159 -16.49 7.02 -6.07
C HIS A 159 -16.27 5.60 -6.64
N LYS A 160 -15.27 4.88 -6.16
CA LYS A 160 -15.00 3.49 -6.55
C LYS A 160 -16.15 2.56 -6.12
N HIS A 161 -16.72 2.80 -4.95
CA HIS A 161 -17.86 2.03 -4.44
C HIS A 161 -19.15 2.30 -5.23
N ASP A 162 -19.38 3.56 -5.60
CA ASP A 162 -20.56 4.00 -6.31
C ASP A 162 -20.53 3.61 -7.81
N ASP A 163 -19.38 3.73 -8.44
CA ASP A 163 -19.17 3.42 -9.86
C ASP A 163 -17.80 2.78 -10.11
N ILE A 164 -17.71 1.47 -9.91
CA ILE A 164 -16.48 0.69 -10.13
C ILE A 164 -15.94 0.77 -11.56
N MET A 165 -16.78 1.10 -12.55
CA MET A 165 -16.35 1.19 -13.94
C MET A 165 -15.84 2.58 -14.32
N GLY A 166 -16.41 3.62 -13.73
CA GLY A 166 -16.15 5.01 -14.11
C GLY A 166 -15.32 5.84 -13.13
N TYR A 167 -15.11 5.39 -11.89
CA TYR A 167 -14.46 6.20 -10.84
C TYR A 167 -13.07 6.73 -11.24
N ARG A 168 -12.33 6.01 -12.09
CA ARG A 168 -11.01 6.45 -12.58
C ARG A 168 -11.06 7.64 -13.53
N ASN A 169 -12.23 8.00 -14.02
CA ASN A 169 -12.42 9.16 -14.89
C ASN A 169 -12.51 10.48 -14.09
N ASN A 170 -12.66 10.40 -12.77
CA ASN A 170 -12.65 11.55 -11.90
C ASN A 170 -11.25 12.17 -11.81
N SER A 171 -11.19 13.49 -11.73
CA SER A 171 -9.94 14.24 -11.58
C SER A 171 -9.90 14.89 -10.22
N TYR A 172 -8.76 14.79 -9.55
CA TYR A 172 -8.54 15.35 -8.23
C TYR A 172 -7.49 16.45 -8.29
N LYS A 173 -7.60 17.43 -7.39
CA LYS A 173 -6.64 18.51 -7.26
C LYS A 173 -5.44 18.02 -6.45
N SER A 174 -4.24 18.20 -7.00
CA SER A 174 -3.01 17.94 -6.27
C SER A 174 -2.87 18.89 -5.08
N LEU A 175 -2.70 18.35 -3.90
CA LEU A 175 -2.48 19.13 -2.67
C LEU A 175 -1.04 19.62 -2.51
N MET A 176 -0.11 19.13 -3.34
CA MET A 176 1.26 19.64 -3.41
C MET A 176 1.40 20.81 -4.40
N THR A 177 0.79 20.69 -5.59
CA THR A 177 0.98 21.65 -6.68
C THR A 177 -0.23 22.55 -6.93
N GLY A 178 -1.41 22.18 -6.41
CA GLY A 178 -2.68 22.86 -6.68
C GLY A 178 -3.26 22.60 -8.09
N ASN A 179 -2.58 21.84 -8.92
CA ASN A 179 -3.04 21.52 -10.28
C ASN A 179 -4.06 20.39 -10.26
N VAL A 180 -5.01 20.45 -11.22
CA VAL A 180 -5.95 19.35 -11.46
C VAL A 180 -5.44 18.52 -12.63
N ALA A 181 -5.32 17.21 -12.44
CA ALA A 181 -4.97 16.32 -13.53
C ALA A 181 -6.07 16.34 -14.61
N PRO A 182 -5.72 16.25 -15.91
CA PRO A 182 -6.73 16.12 -16.95
C PRO A 182 -7.53 14.83 -16.74
N LYS A 183 -8.83 14.87 -17.10
CA LYS A 183 -9.66 13.66 -17.07
C LYS A 183 -9.08 12.61 -18.00
N HIS A 184 -8.78 11.44 -17.44
CA HIS A 184 -8.39 10.29 -18.24
C HIS A 184 -9.64 9.50 -18.61
N HIS A 185 -9.89 9.40 -19.90
CA HIS A 185 -10.85 8.43 -20.40
C HIS A 185 -10.12 7.09 -20.52
N THR A 186 -10.47 6.12 -19.70
CA THR A 186 -10.06 4.72 -19.87
C THR A 186 -10.75 4.15 -21.10
N CYS A 187 -10.38 4.64 -22.28
CA CYS A 187 -10.86 4.08 -23.53
C CYS A 187 -9.74 3.22 -24.11
N LEU A 188 -10.06 1.99 -24.49
CA LEU A 188 -9.17 1.10 -25.26
C LEU A 188 -8.62 1.75 -26.55
N LEU A 189 -9.24 2.85 -27.01
CA LEU A 189 -8.77 3.66 -28.14
C LEU A 189 -7.52 4.50 -27.83
N TYR A 190 -7.13 4.65 -26.55
CA TYR A 190 -5.95 5.43 -26.15
C TYR A 190 -4.78 4.57 -25.70
N THR A 191 -4.85 3.27 -25.82
CA THR A 191 -3.66 2.46 -25.83
C THR A 191 -2.95 2.72 -27.14
N SER A 192 -2.22 3.84 -27.22
CA SER A 192 -1.19 3.94 -28.23
C SER A 192 -0.26 2.74 -28.04
N PRO A 193 0.14 2.06 -29.12
CA PRO A 193 1.10 0.98 -29.01
C PRO A 193 2.31 1.50 -28.23
N SER A 194 2.76 0.70 -27.28
CA SER A 194 4.00 0.99 -26.55
C SER A 194 5.10 1.29 -27.57
N PRO A 195 5.96 2.29 -27.37
CA PRO A 195 7.10 2.52 -28.26
C PRO A 195 8.06 1.33 -28.37
N ARG A 196 7.71 0.20 -27.74
CA ARG A 196 8.47 -1.05 -27.75
C ARG A 196 7.80 -2.16 -28.57
N ASP A 197 6.65 -1.91 -29.16
CA ASP A 197 5.97 -2.87 -30.06
C ASP A 197 6.36 -2.61 -31.51
#